data_b0e90922f49b0eaea2b250838497fbee
#
_entry.id   b0e90922f49b0eaea2b250838497fbee
#
_cell.length_a   1.000
_cell.length_b   1.000
_cell.length_c   1.000
_cell.angle_alpha   90.00
_cell.angle_beta   90.00
_cell.angle_gamma   90.00
#
_symmetry.space_group_name_H-M   'P 1'
#
loop_
_entity.id
_entity.type
_entity.pdbx_description
1 polymer ?
#
loop_
_entity_poly.entity_id
_entity_poly.type
_entity_poly.pdbx_seq_one_letter_code
_entity_poly.pdbx_strand_id
1 'polypeptide(L)'
;KVMLKCHQYTPDVVLGNGIHVEIKGKFTGEMRTKMIAVQECNPDVDIRFLFQRDGWCTKNHKMRYSDWCKRNGFDYAIGEVIPSEWIE
;
A
#
# COMPACT_ATOMS: atom_id res chain seq x y z
N LYS A 1 17.54 -6.59 -17.79
CA LYS A 1 17.59 -6.31 -16.39
C LYS A 1 16.24 -6.21 -15.75
N VAL A 2 16.20 -6.65 -14.57
CA VAL A 2 14.98 -6.61 -13.79
C VAL A 2 14.45 -5.19 -13.68
N MET A 3 15.35 -4.24 -13.49
CA MET A 3 14.97 -2.85 -13.31
C MET A 3 14.14 -2.29 -14.45
N LEU A 4 14.31 -2.81 -15.65
CA LEU A 4 13.57 -2.31 -16.80
C LEU A 4 12.10 -2.64 -16.75
N LYS A 5 11.71 -3.61 -15.92
CA LYS A 5 10.32 -4.03 -15.82
C LYS A 5 9.60 -3.43 -14.63
N CYS A 6 10.32 -2.70 -13.80
CA CYS A 6 9.71 -2.11 -12.63
C CYS A 6 8.94 -0.87 -13.01
N HIS A 7 7.77 -0.70 -12.41
CA HIS A 7 6.98 0.51 -12.58
C HIS A 7 7.68 1.66 -11.88
N GLN A 8 7.55 2.84 -12.47
CA GLN A 8 7.95 4.04 -11.76
C GLN A 8 7.05 4.20 -10.56
N TYR A 9 7.65 4.60 -9.45
CA TYR A 9 6.91 4.64 -8.21
C TYR A 9 7.40 5.79 -7.36
N THR A 10 6.47 6.66 -6.99
CA THR A 10 6.74 7.76 -6.08
C THR A 10 5.75 7.61 -4.92
N PRO A 11 6.24 7.32 -3.71
CA PRO A 11 5.33 7.19 -2.58
C PRO A 11 4.73 8.54 -2.21
N ASP A 12 3.54 8.52 -1.60
CA ASP A 12 2.91 9.75 -1.14
C ASP A 12 3.72 10.38 -0.02
N VAL A 13 4.22 9.57 0.90
CA VAL A 13 5.02 10.05 2.03
C VAL A 13 6.15 9.06 2.28
N VAL A 14 7.34 9.58 2.55
CA VAL A 14 8.46 8.77 3.04
C VAL A 14 8.80 9.25 4.44
N LEU A 15 8.65 8.37 5.41
CA LEU A 15 8.94 8.72 6.81
C LEU A 15 10.44 8.74 7.06
N GLY A 16 10.86 9.40 8.12
CA GLY A 16 12.27 9.52 8.45
C GLY A 16 12.97 8.20 8.65
N ASN A 17 12.23 7.15 9.01
CA ASN A 17 12.78 5.81 9.20
C ASN A 17 12.76 4.97 7.92
N GLY A 18 12.36 5.57 6.78
CA GLY A 18 12.38 4.88 5.50
C GLY A 18 11.08 4.19 5.10
N ILE A 19 10.06 4.22 5.95
CA ILE A 19 8.78 3.62 5.61
C ILE A 19 8.09 4.46 4.54
N HIS A 20 7.63 3.81 3.48
CA HIS A 20 6.87 4.45 2.41
C HIS A 20 5.39 4.30 2.71
N VAL A 21 4.67 5.41 2.80
CA VAL A 21 3.24 5.38 3.10
C VAL A 21 2.46 5.79 1.87
N GLU A 22 1.49 4.95 1.50
CA GLU A 22 0.56 5.23 0.40
C GLU A 22 -0.79 5.60 1.00
N ILE A 23 -1.26 6.79 0.69
CA ILE A 23 -2.53 7.30 1.22
C ILE A 23 -3.59 7.11 0.15
N LYS A 24 -4.63 6.33 0.46
CA LYS A 24 -5.63 5.95 -0.53
C LYS A 24 -7.05 6.19 -0.03
N GLY A 25 -7.84 6.91 -0.82
CA GLY A 25 -9.28 6.96 -0.62
C GLY A 25 -9.95 5.80 -1.34
N LYS A 26 -9.55 5.57 -2.59
CA LYS A 26 -9.97 4.40 -3.37
C LYS A 26 -8.76 3.54 -3.66
N PHE A 27 -9.00 2.25 -3.75
CA PHE A 27 -7.92 1.30 -4.01
C PHE A 27 -8.37 0.33 -5.09
N THR A 28 -8.26 0.79 -6.34
CA THR A 28 -8.77 0.06 -7.51
C THR A 28 -7.94 -1.18 -7.80
N GLY A 29 -8.48 -2.04 -8.67
CA GLY A 29 -7.75 -3.24 -9.10
C GLY A 29 -6.43 -2.90 -9.75
N GLU A 30 -6.39 -1.84 -10.55
CA GLU A 30 -5.15 -1.40 -11.17
C GLU A 30 -4.11 -1.00 -10.13
N MET A 31 -4.54 -0.27 -9.12
CA MET A 31 -3.63 0.15 -8.05
C MET A 31 -3.10 -1.05 -7.29
N ARG A 32 -3.97 -2.03 -7.01
CA ARG A 32 -3.55 -3.23 -6.29
C ARG A 32 -2.51 -4.01 -7.06
N THR A 33 -2.75 -4.19 -8.37
CA THR A 33 -1.79 -4.90 -9.23
C THR A 33 -0.46 -4.17 -9.28
N LYS A 34 -0.53 -2.85 -9.42
CA LYS A 34 0.69 -2.04 -9.47
C LYS A 34 1.50 -2.16 -8.19
N MET A 35 0.83 -2.14 -7.03
CA MET A 35 1.55 -2.17 -5.77
C MET A 35 2.23 -3.51 -5.52
N ILE A 36 1.64 -4.59 -5.98
CA ILE A 36 2.31 -5.89 -5.92
C ILE A 36 3.59 -5.85 -6.75
N ALA A 37 3.52 -5.32 -7.97
CA ALA A 37 4.69 -5.23 -8.83
C ALA A 37 5.76 -4.33 -8.23
N VAL A 38 5.36 -3.20 -7.63
CA VAL A 38 6.29 -2.29 -6.98
C VAL A 38 7.01 -2.99 -5.83
N GLN A 39 6.27 -3.72 -4.99
CA GLN A 39 6.91 -4.42 -3.88
C GLN A 39 7.86 -5.50 -4.36
N GLU A 40 7.49 -6.22 -5.42
CA GLU A 40 8.38 -7.24 -5.97
C GLU A 40 9.66 -6.64 -6.52
N CYS A 41 9.57 -5.45 -7.11
CA CYS A 41 10.75 -4.75 -7.60
C CYS A 41 11.60 -4.14 -6.48
N ASN A 42 10.99 -3.92 -5.32
CA ASN A 42 11.64 -3.25 -4.20
C ASN A 42 11.42 -4.05 -2.92
N PRO A 43 11.96 -5.28 -2.84
CA PRO A 43 11.63 -6.16 -1.72
C PRO A 43 12.12 -5.68 -0.36
N ASP A 44 13.09 -4.76 -0.34
CA ASP A 44 13.62 -4.25 0.92
C ASP A 44 12.90 -3.01 1.42
N VAL A 45 11.95 -2.50 0.65
CA VAL A 45 11.22 -1.29 1.02
C VAL A 45 9.97 -1.68 1.82
N ASP A 46 9.78 -1.00 2.95
CA ASP A 46 8.60 -1.20 3.79
C ASP A 46 7.51 -0.27 3.29
N ILE A 47 6.56 -0.82 2.55
CA ILE A 47 5.44 -0.07 2.00
C ILE A 47 4.21 -0.34 2.85
N ARG A 48 3.56 0.73 3.32
CA ARG A 48 2.36 0.62 4.13
C ARG A 48 1.27 1.49 3.55
N PHE A 49 0.03 1.10 3.80
CA PHE A 49 -1.13 1.82 3.29
C PHE A 49 -1.87 2.52 4.41
N LEU A 50 -2.30 3.75 4.13
CA LEU A 50 -3.21 4.47 5.01
C LEU A 50 -4.48 4.70 4.22
N PHE A 51 -5.52 3.97 4.54
CA PHE A 51 -6.81 4.09 3.86
C PHE A 51 -7.71 5.04 4.64
N GLN A 52 -8.38 5.94 3.93
CA GLN A 52 -9.33 6.84 4.57
C GLN A 52 -10.49 6.05 5.16
N ARG A 53 -10.86 4.94 4.51
CA ARG A 53 -11.82 3.99 5.03
C ARG A 53 -11.49 2.61 4.48
N ASP A 54 -11.97 1.59 5.17
CA ASP A 54 -11.73 0.22 4.75
C ASP A 54 -12.81 -0.19 3.75
N GLY A 55 -12.56 0.15 2.48
CA GLY A 55 -13.53 -0.11 1.43
C GLY A 55 -13.50 -1.55 0.94
N TRP A 56 -14.41 -1.83 0.00
CA TRP A 56 -14.49 -3.14 -0.62
C TRP A 56 -13.68 -3.17 -1.90
N CYS A 57 -12.93 -4.26 -2.10
CA CYS A 57 -12.13 -4.42 -3.30
C CYS A 57 -12.99 -4.68 -4.54
N THR A 58 -14.13 -5.34 -4.35
CA THR A 58 -14.99 -5.73 -5.45
C THR A 58 -16.43 -5.43 -5.10
N LYS A 59 -17.30 -5.43 -6.12
CA LYS A 59 -18.71 -5.14 -5.94
C LYS A 59 -19.45 -6.19 -5.15
N ASN A 60 -18.93 -7.40 -5.10
CA ASN A 60 -19.58 -8.48 -4.35
C ASN A 60 -19.30 -8.45 -2.86
N HIS A 61 -18.50 -7.48 -2.41
CA HIS A 61 -18.21 -7.25 -0.99
C HIS A 61 -17.61 -8.46 -0.28
N LYS A 62 -16.72 -9.18 -0.96
CA LYS A 62 -16.08 -10.35 -0.36
C LYS A 62 -14.71 -10.08 0.20
N MET A 63 -14.08 -8.98 -0.20
CA MET A 63 -12.74 -8.67 0.28
C MET A 63 -12.61 -7.16 0.50
N ARG A 64 -12.23 -6.79 1.70
CA ARG A 64 -11.95 -5.39 2.02
C ARG A 64 -10.51 -5.05 1.68
N TYR A 65 -10.20 -3.76 1.64
CA TYR A 65 -8.82 -3.33 1.43
C TYR A 65 -7.90 -3.93 2.48
N SER A 66 -8.35 -3.99 3.73
CA SER A 66 -7.55 -4.57 4.81
C SER A 66 -7.31 -6.06 4.58
N ASP A 67 -8.29 -6.78 4.07
CA ASP A 67 -8.12 -8.19 3.76
C ASP A 67 -7.07 -8.41 2.70
N TRP A 68 -7.10 -7.55 1.67
CA TRP A 68 -6.12 -7.62 0.60
C TRP A 68 -4.70 -7.38 1.13
N CYS A 69 -4.55 -6.40 2.02
CA CYS A 69 -3.25 -6.11 2.61
C CYS A 69 -2.74 -7.30 3.42
N LYS A 70 -3.62 -7.92 4.21
CA LYS A 70 -3.22 -9.09 5.00
C LYS A 70 -2.80 -10.24 4.11
N ARG A 71 -3.49 -10.45 3.01
CA ARG A 71 -3.17 -11.54 2.07
C ARG A 71 -1.83 -11.32 1.39
N ASN A 72 -1.48 -10.07 1.14
CA ASN A 72 -0.30 -9.74 0.36
C ASN A 72 0.86 -9.24 1.22
N GLY A 73 0.71 -9.29 2.54
CA GLY A 73 1.82 -8.98 3.44
C GLY A 73 2.11 -7.51 3.63
N PHE A 74 1.14 -6.64 3.36
CA PHE A 74 1.31 -5.20 3.59
C PHE A 74 0.72 -4.79 4.92
N ASP A 75 1.43 -3.94 5.64
CA ASP A 75 0.87 -3.27 6.81
C ASP A 75 -0.04 -2.14 6.36
N TYR A 76 -1.02 -1.83 7.18
CA TYR A 76 -1.98 -0.78 6.85
C TYR A 76 -2.56 -0.17 8.10
N ALA A 77 -3.21 0.98 7.93
CA ALA A 77 -4.00 1.62 8.97
C ALA A 77 -5.22 2.25 8.31
N ILE A 78 -6.24 2.51 9.10
CA ILE A 78 -7.47 3.14 8.63
C ILE A 78 -7.61 4.48 9.35
N GLY A 79 -7.84 5.54 8.60
CA GLY A 79 -8.03 6.87 9.17
C GLY A 79 -7.35 7.93 8.34
N GLU A 80 -7.22 9.11 8.93
CA GLU A 80 -6.66 10.25 8.20
C GLU A 80 -5.30 10.67 8.72
N VAL A 81 -4.79 9.97 9.74
CA VAL A 81 -3.53 10.33 10.38
C VAL A 81 -2.62 9.11 10.38
N ILE A 82 -1.36 9.33 10.01
CA ILE A 82 -0.36 8.27 10.06
C ILE A 82 -0.16 7.85 11.52
N PRO A 83 -0.26 6.55 11.83
CA PRO A 83 -0.06 6.09 13.21
C PRO A 83 1.27 6.53 13.75
N SER A 84 1.29 6.98 14.99
CA SER A 84 2.53 7.46 15.61
C SER A 84 3.58 6.36 15.71
N GLU A 85 3.15 5.11 15.89
CA GLU A 85 4.10 4.01 15.97
C GLU A 85 4.87 3.77 14.67
N TRP A 86 4.35 4.28 13.53
CA TRP A 86 5.08 4.17 12.27
C TRP A 86 6.20 5.21 12.17
N ILE A 87 6.07 6.28 12.91
CA ILE A 87 7.00 7.40 12.84
C ILE A 87 8.21 7.21 13.76
N GLU A 88 8.06 6.43 14.79
CA GLU A 88 9.11 6.22 15.80
C GLU A 88 10.37 5.52 15.28
#